data_cff3bbbb32659c380864e906eabb205a
#
_entry.id   cff3bbbb32659c380864e906eabb205a
#
_cell.length_a   1.000
_cell.length_b   1.000
_cell.length_c   1.000
_cell.angle_alpha   90.00
_cell.angle_beta   90.00
_cell.angle_gamma   90.00
#
_symmetry.space_group_name_H-M   'P 1'
#
loop_
_entity.id
_entity.type
_entity.pdbx_description
1 polymer ?
#
loop_
_entity_poly.entity_id
_entity_poly.type
_entity_poly.pdbx_seq_one_letter_code
_entity_poly.pdbx_strand_id
1 'polypeptide(L)'
;MQITSESVKVGHPDIVSDSIAANIIAEILNEEHKIRMDINCMPHCGIEIFLGKGLCVIGGEISTRVYVDIEKVARKTVLNIGYNDSALGLNGNSMGILNAIIPQSPDINIGSRADLGKHKEIGAGDQGIIYGFACDETPELLPLPYVLVNRMMRAFENCGNPVFAPDGKGQVTVDYDSKWRPQRVATVLMSNAIDYRIVSAKSRSSVEKQARQVAMNCLGDWTDDKTKFLFNPTGEWQAINSCSAVDSGVTGRKLVVQLYGGYPGAQLGGGAIVNKTPEKVDCSAAFGSRYVAKNIVAAGLATKCSVQLAYAIGIAQPISVYINTFDTGKVSDEKIASVINKIFDLTPEGMIKKFDLLNGERFRKLPMTFFLDMSYPWEKTDKVKELKKALAVK
;
A
#
# COMPACT_ATOMS: atom_id res chain seq x y z
N MET A 1 -10.31 -22.28 -12.92
CA MET A 1 -10.55 -20.83 -13.16
C MET A 1 -9.26 -20.08 -13.08
N GLN A 2 -9.22 -18.80 -13.55
CA GLN A 2 -8.00 -17.99 -13.50
C GLN A 2 -8.24 -16.71 -12.71
N ILE A 3 -7.25 -16.34 -11.87
CA ILE A 3 -7.26 -15.08 -11.14
C ILE A 3 -5.96 -14.35 -11.47
N THR A 4 -6.08 -13.06 -11.77
CA THR A 4 -4.96 -12.19 -12.10
C THR A 4 -4.82 -11.09 -11.05
N SER A 5 -3.61 -10.85 -10.61
CA SER A 5 -3.26 -9.64 -9.86
C SER A 5 -2.25 -8.80 -10.63
N GLU A 6 -2.31 -7.49 -10.42
CA GLU A 6 -1.36 -6.55 -11.01
C GLU A 6 -0.55 -5.84 -9.93
N SER A 7 0.65 -5.41 -10.31
CA SER A 7 1.48 -4.52 -9.51
C SER A 7 2.30 -3.60 -10.42
N VAL A 8 2.88 -2.57 -9.83
CA VAL A 8 3.72 -1.61 -10.53
C VAL A 8 5.05 -1.44 -9.81
N LYS A 9 6.06 -0.95 -10.51
CA LYS A 9 7.34 -0.58 -9.91
C LYS A 9 7.24 0.75 -9.15
N VAL A 10 8.20 0.98 -8.27
CA VAL A 10 8.30 2.21 -7.47
C VAL A 10 8.35 3.48 -8.31
N GLY A 11 8.84 3.40 -9.55
CA GLY A 11 8.90 4.52 -10.48
C GLY A 11 7.61 4.79 -11.27
N HIS A 12 6.54 4.05 -11.06
CA HIS A 12 5.24 4.39 -11.66
C HIS A 12 4.76 5.75 -11.11
N PRO A 13 4.24 6.68 -11.96
CA PRO A 13 3.96 8.05 -11.52
C PRO A 13 3.02 8.16 -10.32
N ASP A 14 2.00 7.31 -10.19
CA ASP A 14 1.13 7.29 -9.02
C ASP A 14 1.88 6.86 -7.74
N ILE A 15 2.80 5.87 -7.84
CA ILE A 15 3.61 5.44 -6.69
C ILE A 15 4.68 6.48 -6.33
N VAL A 16 5.22 7.19 -7.33
CA VAL A 16 6.11 8.34 -7.07
C VAL A 16 5.34 9.41 -6.29
N SER A 17 4.09 9.70 -6.66
CA SER A 17 3.22 10.64 -5.94
C SER A 17 2.96 10.18 -4.50
N ASP A 18 2.57 8.93 -4.31
CA ASP A 18 2.38 8.33 -2.98
C ASP A 18 3.68 8.37 -2.15
N SER A 19 4.83 8.10 -2.78
CA SER A 19 6.13 8.12 -2.12
C SER A 19 6.54 9.53 -1.69
N ILE A 20 6.26 10.56 -2.49
CA ILE A 20 6.50 11.95 -2.11
C ILE A 20 5.66 12.31 -0.88
N ALA A 21 4.35 12.05 -0.90
CA ALA A 21 3.44 12.34 0.21
C ALA A 21 3.88 11.59 1.49
N ALA A 22 4.14 10.29 1.39
CA ALA A 22 4.59 9.47 2.50
C ALA A 22 5.93 9.95 3.11
N ASN A 23 6.89 10.38 2.27
CA ASN A 23 8.17 10.90 2.75
C ASN A 23 8.03 12.28 3.42
N ILE A 24 7.12 13.14 2.97
CA ILE A 24 6.82 14.41 3.64
C ILE A 24 6.25 14.14 5.04
N ILE A 25 5.26 13.25 5.15
CA ILE A 25 4.69 12.84 6.45
C ILE A 25 5.77 12.23 7.34
N ALA A 26 6.59 11.34 6.80
CA ALA A 26 7.68 10.72 7.54
C ALA A 26 8.65 11.76 8.13
N GLU A 27 9.02 12.77 7.35
CA GLU A 27 9.90 13.82 7.82
C GLU A 27 9.24 14.68 8.92
N ILE A 28 7.95 15.04 8.75
CA ILE A 28 7.19 15.76 9.76
C ILE A 28 7.16 14.96 11.07
N LEU A 29 6.81 13.67 11.03
CA LEU A 29 6.76 12.82 12.21
C LEU A 29 8.13 12.69 12.89
N ASN A 30 9.19 12.54 12.11
CA ASN A 30 10.55 12.46 12.64
C ASN A 30 11.01 13.76 13.32
N GLU A 31 10.70 14.92 12.74
CA GLU A 31 11.03 16.22 13.35
C GLU A 31 10.16 16.48 14.61
N GLU A 32 8.87 16.16 14.58
CA GLU A 32 7.98 16.26 15.75
C GLU A 32 8.46 15.35 16.90
N HIS A 33 9.00 14.18 16.59
CA HIS A 33 9.55 13.25 17.58
C HIS A 33 10.72 13.86 18.36
N LYS A 34 11.57 14.69 17.70
CA LYS A 34 12.69 15.39 18.34
C LYS A 34 12.24 16.41 19.39
N ILE A 35 11.04 16.97 19.24
CA ILE A 35 10.44 17.94 20.19
C ILE A 35 9.43 17.26 21.16
N ARG A 36 9.55 15.95 21.35
CA ARG A 36 8.71 15.14 22.26
C ARG A 36 7.23 15.16 21.89
N MET A 37 6.92 14.80 20.66
CA MET A 37 5.56 14.53 20.22
C MET A 37 4.94 13.40 21.05
N ASP A 38 3.69 13.57 21.45
CA ASP A 38 2.82 12.50 21.92
C ASP A 38 1.52 12.47 21.09
N ILE A 39 0.65 11.52 21.39
CA ILE A 39 -0.57 11.30 20.62
C ILE A 39 -1.56 12.48 20.70
N ASN A 40 -1.53 13.28 21.77
CA ASN A 40 -2.43 14.42 21.95
C ASN A 40 -1.94 15.66 21.22
N CYS A 41 -0.69 15.69 20.82
CA CYS A 41 -0.07 16.79 20.08
C CYS A 41 0.59 16.35 18.77
N MET A 42 0.11 15.27 18.18
CA MET A 42 0.59 14.79 16.88
C MET A 42 0.25 15.77 15.75
N PRO A 43 1.03 15.79 14.67
CA PRO A 43 0.71 16.59 13.49
C PRO A 43 -0.54 16.05 12.78
N HIS A 44 -1.23 16.93 12.07
CA HIS A 44 -2.38 16.59 11.25
C HIS A 44 -2.08 16.92 9.79
N CYS A 45 -2.02 15.92 8.93
CA CYS A 45 -1.66 16.09 7.54
C CYS A 45 -2.60 15.30 6.62
N GLY A 46 -2.92 15.93 5.49
CA GLY A 46 -3.52 15.29 4.33
C GLY A 46 -2.88 15.89 3.09
N ILE A 47 -1.96 15.15 2.45
CA ILE A 47 -1.10 15.66 1.38
C ILE A 47 -1.51 15.04 0.07
N GLU A 48 -1.81 15.85 -0.92
CA GLU A 48 -2.14 15.42 -2.27
C GLU A 48 -1.04 15.84 -3.24
N ILE A 49 -0.57 14.89 -4.04
CA ILE A 49 0.44 15.12 -5.05
C ILE A 49 -0.17 14.88 -6.42
N PHE A 50 -0.02 15.87 -7.31
CA PHE A 50 -0.17 15.69 -8.74
C PHE A 50 1.22 15.77 -9.38
N LEU A 51 1.59 14.74 -10.13
CA LEU A 51 2.82 14.66 -10.88
C LEU A 51 2.49 14.66 -12.37
N GLY A 52 2.87 15.72 -13.08
CA GLY A 52 2.73 15.85 -14.54
C GLY A 52 4.09 15.98 -15.21
N LYS A 53 4.12 16.28 -16.50
CA LYS A 53 5.35 16.41 -17.29
C LYS A 53 6.29 17.46 -16.69
N GLY A 54 7.30 16.99 -15.98
CA GLY A 54 8.31 17.85 -15.33
C GLY A 54 7.78 18.78 -14.24
N LEU A 55 6.55 18.56 -13.73
CA LEU A 55 5.90 19.37 -12.71
C LEU A 55 5.37 18.48 -11.57
N CYS A 56 5.64 18.88 -10.34
CA CYS A 56 5.06 18.34 -9.12
C CYS A 56 4.22 19.42 -8.43
N VAL A 57 2.93 19.21 -8.29
CA VAL A 57 2.05 20.05 -7.49
C VAL A 57 1.81 19.35 -6.16
N ILE A 58 2.09 20.03 -5.06
CA ILE A 58 1.92 19.56 -3.69
C ILE A 58 0.81 20.41 -3.06
N GLY A 59 -0.32 19.78 -2.79
CA GLY A 59 -1.48 20.44 -2.17
C GLY A 59 -1.93 19.69 -0.92
N GLY A 60 -3.05 20.15 -0.35
CA GLY A 60 -3.62 19.59 0.86
C GLY A 60 -3.36 20.41 2.10
N GLU A 61 -3.39 19.78 3.27
CA GLU A 61 -3.33 20.45 4.56
C GLU A 61 -2.19 19.90 5.44
N ILE A 62 -1.50 20.79 6.16
CA ILE A 62 -0.49 20.44 7.17
C ILE A 62 -0.68 21.36 8.38
N SER A 63 -0.84 20.72 9.57
CA SER A 63 -0.76 21.39 10.87
C SER A 63 0.30 20.67 11.70
N THR A 64 1.41 21.34 11.94
CA THR A 64 2.58 20.81 12.65
C THR A 64 3.28 21.93 13.43
N ARG A 65 4.08 21.57 14.42
CA ARG A 65 4.90 22.49 15.23
C ARG A 65 6.34 22.63 14.69
N VAL A 66 6.67 21.88 13.63
CA VAL A 66 8.01 21.86 13.07
C VAL A 66 8.01 22.39 11.64
N TYR A 67 9.17 22.81 11.19
CA TYR A 67 9.40 23.16 9.79
C TYR A 67 10.01 21.97 9.04
N VAL A 68 9.44 21.68 7.87
CA VAL A 68 9.99 20.72 6.92
C VAL A 68 10.13 21.35 5.55
N ASP A 69 11.29 21.26 4.95
CA ASP A 69 11.54 21.66 3.56
C ASP A 69 10.91 20.63 2.59
N ILE A 70 9.63 20.84 2.32
CA ILE A 70 8.79 19.94 1.50
C ILE A 70 9.36 19.77 0.10
N GLU A 71 9.89 20.85 -0.49
CA GLU A 71 10.48 20.81 -1.81
C GLU A 71 11.72 19.90 -1.86
N LYS A 72 12.60 20.05 -0.87
CA LYS A 72 13.79 19.21 -0.73
C LYS A 72 13.42 17.74 -0.54
N VAL A 73 12.40 17.45 0.26
CA VAL A 73 11.90 16.07 0.48
C VAL A 73 11.38 15.48 -0.82
N ALA A 74 10.56 16.23 -1.58
CA ALA A 74 10.02 15.78 -2.85
C ALA A 74 11.13 15.45 -3.86
N ARG A 75 12.10 16.36 -4.03
CA ARG A 75 13.25 16.15 -4.93
C ARG A 75 14.07 14.91 -4.52
N LYS A 76 14.40 14.80 -3.23
CA LYS A 76 15.16 13.66 -2.71
C LYS A 76 14.43 12.34 -2.93
N THR A 77 13.10 12.32 -2.77
CA THR A 77 12.28 11.12 -3.03
C THR A 77 12.40 10.68 -4.48
N VAL A 78 12.21 11.59 -5.42
CA VAL A 78 12.31 11.32 -6.86
C VAL A 78 13.70 10.83 -7.26
N LEU A 79 14.74 11.46 -6.73
CA LEU A 79 16.13 11.04 -6.97
C LEU A 79 16.43 9.65 -6.41
N ASN A 80 15.95 9.33 -5.21
CA ASN A 80 16.15 8.02 -4.58
C ASN A 80 15.44 6.89 -5.33
N ILE A 81 14.33 7.18 -6.03
CA ILE A 81 13.65 6.23 -6.92
C ILE A 81 14.48 5.91 -8.17
N GLY A 82 15.44 6.79 -8.52
CA GLY A 82 16.31 6.63 -9.68
C GLY A 82 16.05 7.62 -10.81
N TYR A 83 15.18 8.62 -10.61
CA TYR A 83 14.89 9.67 -11.59
C TYR A 83 15.86 10.84 -11.44
N ASN A 84 17.10 10.64 -11.86
CA ASN A 84 18.19 11.62 -11.82
C ASN A 84 18.59 12.18 -13.22
N ASP A 85 17.89 11.71 -14.26
CA ASP A 85 18.11 12.10 -15.66
C ASP A 85 16.76 12.26 -16.37
N SER A 86 16.56 13.38 -17.05
CA SER A 86 15.33 13.68 -17.81
C SER A 86 15.03 12.66 -18.90
N ALA A 87 16.04 11.96 -19.40
CA ALA A 87 15.86 10.88 -20.37
C ALA A 87 15.24 9.59 -19.77
N LEU A 88 15.00 9.55 -18.46
CA LEU A 88 14.24 8.51 -17.78
C LEU A 88 12.76 8.88 -17.57
N GLY A 89 12.30 9.99 -18.16
CA GLY A 89 10.91 10.44 -18.07
C GLY A 89 10.60 11.42 -16.93
N LEU A 90 11.51 11.56 -15.96
CA LEU A 90 11.44 12.53 -14.87
C LEU A 90 12.85 12.82 -14.37
N ASN A 91 13.06 14.00 -13.76
CA ASN A 91 14.31 14.34 -13.11
C ASN A 91 14.07 15.18 -11.85
N GLY A 92 14.41 14.62 -10.69
CA GLY A 92 14.23 15.26 -9.39
C GLY A 92 15.02 16.57 -9.22
N ASN A 93 16.14 16.75 -9.95
CA ASN A 93 16.93 17.98 -9.88
C ASN A 93 16.27 19.16 -10.63
N SER A 94 15.54 18.89 -11.70
CA SER A 94 15.04 19.93 -12.62
C SER A 94 13.53 20.04 -12.69
N MET A 95 12.75 19.14 -12.07
CA MET A 95 11.29 19.27 -12.06
C MET A 95 10.84 20.54 -11.35
N GLY A 96 9.83 21.23 -11.91
CA GLY A 96 9.14 22.31 -11.23
C GLY A 96 8.38 21.80 -10.02
N ILE A 97 8.34 22.57 -8.91
CA ILE A 97 7.50 22.26 -7.77
C ILE A 97 6.61 23.46 -7.50
N LEU A 98 5.29 23.20 -7.37
CA LEU A 98 4.31 24.18 -6.94
C LEU A 98 3.75 23.71 -5.60
N ASN A 99 3.92 24.54 -4.57
CA ASN A 99 3.42 24.30 -3.23
C ASN A 99 2.12 25.07 -3.00
N ALA A 100 1.02 24.35 -2.74
CA ALA A 100 -0.31 24.86 -2.45
C ALA A 100 -0.84 24.29 -1.12
N ILE A 101 0.04 23.99 -0.17
CA ILE A 101 -0.33 23.52 1.17
C ILE A 101 -0.97 24.65 1.97
N ILE A 102 -2.04 24.30 2.68
CA ILE A 102 -2.73 25.19 3.62
C ILE A 102 -2.75 24.58 5.04
N PRO A 103 -3.00 25.36 6.11
CA PRO A 103 -3.29 24.82 7.44
C PRO A 103 -4.58 24.00 7.44
N GLN A 104 -4.66 22.97 8.30
CA GLN A 104 -5.91 22.22 8.50
C GLN A 104 -7.02 23.13 9.06
N SER A 105 -8.26 22.87 8.63
CA SER A 105 -9.44 23.56 9.16
C SER A 105 -9.56 23.42 10.69
N PRO A 106 -9.77 24.53 11.43
CA PRO A 106 -9.96 24.47 12.89
C PRO A 106 -11.12 23.56 13.32
N ASP A 107 -12.21 23.50 12.54
CA ASP A 107 -13.39 22.70 12.86
C ASP A 107 -13.11 21.19 12.82
N ILE A 108 -12.30 20.75 11.85
CA ILE A 108 -11.88 19.33 11.75
C ILE A 108 -10.92 18.98 12.88
N ASN A 109 -10.01 19.89 13.22
CA ASN A 109 -9.01 19.69 14.29
C ASN A 109 -9.66 19.45 15.65
N ILE A 110 -10.80 20.09 15.95
CA ILE A 110 -11.53 19.91 17.21
C ILE A 110 -11.97 18.46 17.41
N GLY A 111 -12.50 17.81 16.38
CA GLY A 111 -13.02 16.43 16.47
C GLY A 111 -11.94 15.34 16.66
N SER A 112 -10.72 15.60 16.21
CA SER A 112 -9.60 14.66 16.27
C SER A 112 -8.74 14.81 17.54
N ARG A 113 -9.06 15.73 18.44
CA ARG A 113 -8.30 16.02 19.67
C ARG A 113 -9.10 15.71 20.92
N ALA A 114 -8.48 14.99 21.87
CA ALA A 114 -9.11 14.63 23.13
C ALA A 114 -9.37 15.84 24.05
N ASP A 115 -8.53 16.87 24.01
CA ASP A 115 -8.65 18.08 24.83
C ASP A 115 -9.77 19.03 24.35
N LEU A 116 -10.06 19.05 23.05
CA LEU A 116 -11.05 19.94 22.42
C LEU A 116 -12.35 19.23 22.04
N GLY A 117 -12.28 17.94 21.71
CA GLY A 117 -13.41 17.15 21.23
C GLY A 117 -14.52 16.97 22.26
N LYS A 118 -15.76 16.87 21.80
CA LYS A 118 -16.97 16.69 22.62
C LYS A 118 -16.89 15.44 23.52
N HIS A 119 -16.26 14.38 23.03
CA HIS A 119 -16.21 13.07 23.70
C HIS A 119 -14.98 12.87 24.59
N LYS A 120 -14.07 13.85 24.66
CA LYS A 120 -12.84 13.80 25.48
C LYS A 120 -11.94 12.59 25.16
N GLU A 121 -11.98 12.11 23.94
CA GLU A 121 -11.15 11.05 23.38
C GLU A 121 -10.74 11.40 21.95
N ILE A 122 -9.71 10.74 21.41
CA ILE A 122 -9.30 10.93 20.02
C ILE A 122 -10.32 10.26 19.11
N GLY A 123 -11.20 11.04 18.53
CA GLY A 123 -12.19 10.59 17.55
C GLY A 123 -11.57 10.34 16.18
N ALA A 124 -12.30 9.64 15.30
CA ALA A 124 -11.93 9.51 13.92
C ALA A 124 -11.81 10.88 13.24
N GLY A 125 -10.69 11.13 12.58
CA GLY A 125 -10.42 12.41 11.88
C GLY A 125 -11.23 12.58 10.59
N ASP A 126 -11.99 11.56 10.20
CA ASP A 126 -12.91 11.56 9.05
C ASP A 126 -13.99 10.51 9.24
N GLN A 127 -15.05 10.58 8.44
CA GLN A 127 -15.94 9.45 8.22
C GLN A 127 -15.39 8.56 7.11
N GLY A 128 -15.62 7.23 7.19
CA GLY A 128 -15.14 6.33 6.15
C GLY A 128 -15.59 4.90 6.32
N ILE A 129 -15.55 4.16 5.21
CA ILE A 129 -15.74 2.71 5.16
C ILE A 129 -14.42 2.09 4.71
N ILE A 130 -13.82 1.30 5.57
CA ILE A 130 -12.50 0.71 5.37
C ILE A 130 -12.63 -0.82 5.32
N TYR A 131 -11.83 -1.45 4.46
CA TYR A 131 -11.84 -2.90 4.29
C TYR A 131 -10.48 -3.51 4.56
N GLY A 132 -10.52 -4.71 5.17
CA GLY A 132 -9.38 -5.59 5.32
C GLY A 132 -9.67 -6.97 4.75
N PHE A 133 -8.64 -7.67 4.30
CA PHE A 133 -8.77 -9.01 3.75
C PHE A 133 -7.61 -9.91 4.17
N ALA A 134 -7.88 -11.21 4.28
CA ALA A 134 -6.89 -12.26 4.42
C ALA A 134 -7.39 -13.57 3.81
N CYS A 135 -6.47 -14.41 3.32
CA CYS A 135 -6.74 -15.78 2.90
C CYS A 135 -5.54 -16.68 3.19
N ASP A 136 -5.75 -17.99 3.24
CA ASP A 136 -4.75 -18.99 3.61
C ASP A 136 -3.91 -19.50 2.42
N GLU A 137 -3.78 -18.70 1.34
CA GLU A 137 -3.08 -19.12 0.14
C GLU A 137 -1.54 -19.02 0.25
N THR A 138 -1.05 -18.16 1.12
CA THR A 138 0.39 -17.92 1.32
C THR A 138 0.73 -17.78 2.81
N PRO A 139 2.01 -17.92 3.21
CA PRO A 139 2.44 -17.68 4.59
C PRO A 139 2.12 -16.27 5.10
N GLU A 140 2.08 -15.28 4.20
CA GLU A 140 1.69 -13.91 4.49
C GLU A 140 0.19 -13.78 4.80
N LEU A 141 -0.60 -14.83 4.50
CA LEU A 141 -2.07 -14.82 4.52
C LEU A 141 -2.65 -13.78 3.55
N LEU A 142 -2.09 -13.78 2.34
CA LEU A 142 -2.44 -12.93 1.21
C LEU A 142 -2.70 -13.78 -0.04
N PRO A 143 -3.43 -13.25 -1.05
CA PRO A 143 -3.65 -13.94 -2.31
C PRO A 143 -2.34 -14.26 -3.04
N LEU A 144 -2.19 -15.48 -3.53
CA LEU A 144 -0.98 -15.92 -4.21
C LEU A 144 -0.59 -15.04 -5.42
N PRO A 145 -1.51 -14.71 -6.35
CA PRO A 145 -1.14 -13.88 -7.51
C PRO A 145 -0.66 -12.49 -7.09
N TYR A 146 -1.20 -11.92 -6.00
CA TYR A 146 -0.75 -10.65 -5.43
C TYR A 146 0.68 -10.75 -4.87
N VAL A 147 0.97 -11.79 -4.11
CA VAL A 147 2.32 -12.01 -3.56
C VAL A 147 3.33 -12.21 -4.69
N LEU A 148 2.98 -13.03 -5.69
CA LEU A 148 3.88 -13.33 -6.81
C LEU A 148 4.17 -12.11 -7.68
N VAL A 149 3.16 -11.32 -8.05
CA VAL A 149 3.39 -10.13 -8.88
C VAL A 149 4.24 -9.08 -8.16
N ASN A 150 4.06 -8.93 -6.84
CA ASN A 150 4.89 -8.01 -6.05
C ASN A 150 6.33 -8.51 -5.90
N ARG A 151 6.54 -9.83 -5.73
CA ARG A 151 7.89 -10.42 -5.76
C ARG A 151 8.58 -10.15 -7.11
N MET A 152 7.83 -10.27 -8.21
CA MET A 152 8.34 -9.98 -9.54
C MET A 152 8.73 -8.50 -9.68
N MET A 153 7.88 -7.55 -9.27
CA MET A 153 8.21 -6.11 -9.34
C MET A 153 9.50 -5.80 -8.56
N ARG A 154 9.64 -6.29 -7.34
CA ARG A 154 10.85 -6.12 -6.53
C ARG A 154 12.08 -6.80 -7.14
N ALA A 155 11.90 -7.94 -7.79
CA ALA A 155 13.00 -8.60 -8.49
C ALA A 155 13.55 -7.72 -9.62
N PHE A 156 12.68 -7.04 -10.37
CA PHE A 156 13.10 -6.08 -11.40
C PHE A 156 13.74 -4.82 -10.81
N GLU A 157 13.30 -4.32 -9.67
CA GLU A 157 13.89 -3.18 -8.97
C GLU A 157 15.30 -3.51 -8.44
N ASN A 158 15.50 -4.73 -7.96
CA ASN A 158 16.73 -5.17 -7.29
C ASN A 158 17.68 -5.97 -8.18
N CYS A 159 17.37 -6.19 -9.46
CA CYS A 159 18.21 -7.00 -10.34
C CYS A 159 19.57 -6.35 -10.68
N GLY A 160 19.75 -5.08 -10.32
CA GLY A 160 20.99 -4.32 -10.60
C GLY A 160 21.26 -4.04 -12.07
N ASN A 161 20.29 -4.30 -12.95
CA ASN A 161 20.43 -4.07 -14.38
C ASN A 161 19.86 -2.70 -14.76
N PRO A 162 20.70 -1.71 -15.08
CA PRO A 162 20.28 -0.35 -15.38
C PRO A 162 19.45 -0.22 -16.66
N VAL A 163 19.39 -1.25 -17.47
CA VAL A 163 18.55 -1.31 -18.68
C VAL A 163 17.07 -1.18 -18.32
N PHE A 164 16.65 -1.76 -17.18
CA PHE A 164 15.27 -1.66 -16.70
C PHE A 164 15.06 -0.36 -15.94
N ALA A 165 14.55 0.66 -16.63
CA ALA A 165 14.23 1.95 -16.03
C ALA A 165 13.23 1.83 -14.85
N PRO A 166 13.10 2.87 -14.00
CA PRO A 166 12.29 2.78 -12.77
C PRO A 166 10.80 2.47 -13.00
N ASP A 167 10.20 2.90 -14.13
CA ASP A 167 8.78 2.67 -14.43
C ASP A 167 8.52 1.29 -15.02
N GLY A 168 7.43 0.67 -14.59
CA GLY A 168 6.99 -0.63 -15.08
C GLY A 168 5.71 -1.12 -14.42
N LYS A 169 5.02 -2.04 -15.12
CA LYS A 169 3.80 -2.73 -14.65
C LYS A 169 3.92 -4.21 -14.90
N GLY A 170 3.33 -5.01 -14.03
CA GLY A 170 3.27 -6.45 -14.21
C GLY A 170 1.93 -7.05 -13.79
N GLN A 171 1.63 -8.20 -14.38
CA GLN A 171 0.50 -9.02 -13.99
C GLN A 171 0.95 -10.47 -13.87
N VAL A 172 0.38 -11.18 -12.90
CA VAL A 172 0.55 -12.62 -12.75
C VAL A 172 -0.84 -13.25 -12.70
N THR A 173 -1.10 -14.18 -13.62
CA THR A 173 -2.33 -14.96 -13.68
C THR A 173 -2.06 -16.35 -13.16
N VAL A 174 -2.83 -16.79 -12.17
CA VAL A 174 -2.72 -18.10 -11.53
C VAL A 174 -3.94 -18.94 -11.88
N ASP A 175 -3.71 -20.20 -12.23
CA ASP A 175 -4.74 -21.23 -12.39
C ASP A 175 -5.19 -21.71 -11.01
N TYR A 176 -6.51 -21.81 -10.80
CA TYR A 176 -7.15 -22.31 -9.58
C TYR A 176 -8.01 -23.53 -9.89
N ASP A 177 -8.05 -24.49 -8.99
CA ASP A 177 -8.97 -25.61 -9.04
C ASP A 177 -10.42 -25.23 -8.67
N SER A 178 -11.34 -26.17 -8.65
CA SER A 178 -12.73 -25.98 -8.29
C SER A 178 -12.96 -25.64 -6.80
N LYS A 179 -11.93 -25.85 -5.96
CA LYS A 179 -11.94 -25.54 -4.52
C LYS A 179 -11.23 -24.22 -4.19
N TRP A 180 -10.95 -23.40 -5.20
CA TRP A 180 -10.23 -22.13 -5.06
C TRP A 180 -8.79 -22.28 -4.53
N ARG A 181 -8.12 -23.38 -4.85
CA ARG A 181 -6.71 -23.59 -4.50
C ARG A 181 -5.84 -23.25 -5.68
N PRO A 182 -4.81 -22.42 -5.50
CA PRO A 182 -3.88 -22.08 -6.56
C PRO A 182 -3.08 -23.31 -7.01
N GLN A 183 -2.86 -23.44 -8.31
CA GLN A 183 -2.20 -24.61 -8.92
C GLN A 183 -0.87 -24.25 -9.58
N ARG A 184 -0.85 -23.24 -10.45
CA ARG A 184 0.31 -22.81 -11.22
C ARG A 184 0.12 -21.41 -11.78
N VAL A 185 1.20 -20.79 -12.18
CA VAL A 185 1.17 -19.54 -12.96
C VAL A 185 0.89 -19.86 -14.42
N ALA A 186 -0.23 -19.36 -14.91
CA ALA A 186 -0.63 -19.52 -16.32
C ALA A 186 0.02 -18.48 -17.23
N THR A 187 0.05 -17.21 -16.77
CA THR A 187 0.59 -16.10 -17.57
C THR A 187 1.35 -15.13 -16.69
N VAL A 188 2.48 -14.68 -17.19
CA VAL A 188 3.28 -13.58 -16.65
C VAL A 188 3.33 -12.48 -17.69
N LEU A 189 2.88 -11.29 -17.33
CA LEU A 189 3.03 -10.08 -18.14
C LEU A 189 3.95 -9.11 -17.41
N MET A 190 4.98 -8.64 -18.08
CA MET A 190 5.85 -7.57 -17.64
C MET A 190 5.97 -6.50 -18.72
N SER A 191 5.58 -5.29 -18.41
CA SER A 191 5.86 -4.09 -19.18
C SER A 191 6.81 -3.21 -18.40
N ASN A 192 8.01 -2.98 -18.93
CA ASN A 192 9.05 -2.17 -18.29
C ASN A 192 9.60 -1.15 -19.30
N ALA A 193 9.74 0.07 -18.85
CA ALA A 193 10.47 1.08 -19.61
C ALA A 193 11.96 0.72 -19.70
N ILE A 194 12.53 0.83 -20.90
CA ILE A 194 13.90 0.40 -21.20
C ILE A 194 14.75 1.63 -21.55
N ASP A 195 15.92 1.73 -20.92
CA ASP A 195 16.92 2.73 -21.31
C ASP A 195 17.73 2.22 -22.49
N TYR A 196 17.22 2.47 -23.69
CA TYR A 196 17.87 2.06 -24.95
C TYR A 196 19.17 2.82 -25.25
N ARG A 197 19.53 3.86 -24.50
CA ARG A 197 20.80 4.56 -24.67
C ARG A 197 22.00 3.67 -24.31
N ILE A 198 21.77 2.73 -23.37
CA ILE A 198 22.80 1.80 -22.89
C ILE A 198 22.67 0.40 -23.50
N VAL A 199 21.71 0.18 -24.40
CA VAL A 199 21.48 -1.09 -25.08
C VAL A 199 21.92 -0.98 -26.55
N SER A 200 22.92 -1.76 -26.93
CA SER A 200 23.31 -1.85 -28.36
C SER A 200 22.19 -2.47 -29.19
N ALA A 201 22.08 -2.08 -30.45
CA ALA A 201 21.09 -2.64 -31.37
C ALA A 201 21.13 -4.18 -31.45
N LYS A 202 22.36 -4.76 -31.36
CA LYS A 202 22.57 -6.21 -31.35
C LYS A 202 22.10 -6.91 -30.06
N SER A 203 21.96 -6.15 -28.97
CA SER A 203 21.58 -6.68 -27.65
C SER A 203 20.09 -6.52 -27.34
N ARG A 204 19.29 -5.92 -28.20
CA ARG A 204 17.85 -5.66 -27.96
C ARG A 204 17.06 -6.97 -27.73
N SER A 205 17.32 -8.00 -28.53
CA SER A 205 16.69 -9.31 -28.34
C SER A 205 17.09 -10.00 -27.01
N SER A 206 18.21 -9.61 -26.41
CA SER A 206 18.63 -10.13 -25.11
C SER A 206 17.88 -9.54 -23.94
N VAL A 207 17.27 -8.33 -24.08
CA VAL A 207 16.54 -7.65 -23.02
C VAL A 207 15.32 -8.47 -22.58
N GLU A 208 14.54 -8.97 -23.55
CA GLU A 208 13.39 -9.85 -23.28
C GLU A 208 13.82 -11.14 -22.58
N LYS A 209 14.93 -11.76 -23.06
CA LYS A 209 15.48 -12.96 -22.42
C LYS A 209 15.90 -12.70 -20.96
N GLN A 210 16.52 -11.55 -20.70
CA GLN A 210 16.88 -11.13 -19.34
C GLN A 210 15.64 -10.88 -18.49
N ALA A 211 14.63 -10.17 -19.02
CA ALA A 211 13.38 -9.93 -18.35
C ALA A 211 12.68 -11.24 -17.97
N ARG A 212 12.61 -12.19 -18.91
CA ARG A 212 12.08 -13.54 -18.65
C ARG A 212 12.85 -14.23 -17.52
N GLN A 213 14.18 -14.18 -17.56
CA GLN A 213 15.01 -14.82 -16.53
C GLN A 213 14.73 -14.23 -15.14
N VAL A 214 14.65 -12.89 -15.01
CA VAL A 214 14.32 -12.21 -13.74
C VAL A 214 12.96 -12.66 -13.23
N ALA A 215 11.93 -12.66 -14.10
CA ALA A 215 10.58 -13.04 -13.73
C ALA A 215 10.49 -14.51 -13.31
N MET A 216 10.99 -15.42 -14.12
CA MET A 216 10.88 -16.86 -13.85
C MET A 216 11.66 -17.29 -12.61
N ASN A 217 12.85 -16.71 -12.38
CA ASN A 217 13.63 -17.00 -11.17
C ASN A 217 12.91 -16.62 -9.88
N CYS A 218 12.19 -15.49 -9.85
CA CYS A 218 11.50 -15.06 -8.64
C CYS A 218 10.15 -15.75 -8.41
N LEU A 219 9.53 -16.29 -9.46
CA LEU A 219 8.27 -17.03 -9.38
C LEU A 219 8.50 -18.53 -9.08
N GLY A 220 9.70 -19.07 -9.41
CA GLY A 220 10.14 -20.41 -9.03
C GLY A 220 9.18 -21.52 -9.48
N ASP A 221 8.92 -22.46 -8.57
CA ASP A 221 8.12 -23.68 -8.81
C ASP A 221 6.65 -23.42 -9.20
N TRP A 222 6.18 -22.19 -9.09
CA TRP A 222 4.86 -21.80 -9.59
C TRP A 222 4.79 -21.72 -11.11
N THR A 223 5.94 -21.69 -11.80
CA THR A 223 6.05 -21.63 -13.27
C THR A 223 6.49 -22.97 -13.86
N ASP A 224 6.02 -23.25 -15.07
CA ASP A 224 6.37 -24.45 -15.83
C ASP A 224 6.58 -24.10 -17.32
N ASP A 225 6.79 -25.12 -18.17
CA ASP A 225 6.96 -24.99 -19.62
C ASP A 225 5.73 -24.45 -20.34
N LYS A 226 4.55 -24.55 -19.73
CA LYS A 226 3.27 -24.02 -20.23
C LYS A 226 3.02 -22.59 -19.80
N THR A 227 3.82 -22.02 -18.91
CA THR A 227 3.67 -20.62 -18.45
C THR A 227 3.95 -19.67 -19.60
N LYS A 228 2.93 -18.90 -20.00
CA LYS A 228 3.06 -17.85 -21.03
C LYS A 228 3.77 -16.65 -20.44
N PHE A 229 4.85 -16.20 -21.09
CA PHE A 229 5.56 -14.98 -20.73
C PHE A 229 5.38 -13.92 -21.81
N LEU A 230 4.94 -12.74 -21.40
CA LEU A 230 4.74 -11.56 -22.24
C LEU A 230 5.62 -10.43 -21.72
N PHE A 231 6.47 -9.89 -22.58
CA PHE A 231 7.30 -8.73 -22.25
C PHE A 231 7.05 -7.62 -23.28
N ASN A 232 6.71 -6.42 -22.78
CA ASN A 232 6.42 -5.24 -23.62
C ASN A 232 5.62 -5.61 -24.90
N PRO A 233 4.41 -6.17 -24.78
CA PRO A 233 3.71 -6.77 -25.92
C PRO A 233 3.35 -5.75 -27.03
N THR A 234 3.43 -4.46 -26.76
CA THR A 234 3.28 -3.37 -27.75
C THR A 234 4.58 -3.06 -28.51
N GLY A 235 5.69 -3.73 -28.15
CA GLY A 235 7.02 -3.49 -28.70
C GLY A 235 7.95 -2.74 -27.76
N GLU A 236 8.78 -1.82 -28.28
CA GLU A 236 9.73 -1.07 -27.48
C GLU A 236 9.04 0.01 -26.65
N TRP A 237 9.27 -0.02 -25.33
CA TRP A 237 8.90 1.07 -24.44
C TRP A 237 10.16 1.78 -23.95
N GLN A 238 10.44 2.96 -24.49
CA GLN A 238 11.62 3.75 -24.16
C GLN A 238 11.45 4.49 -22.83
N ALA A 239 12.50 4.54 -22.03
CA ALA A 239 12.50 5.20 -20.73
C ALA A 239 12.14 6.69 -20.80
N ILE A 240 12.53 7.40 -21.88
CA ILE A 240 12.15 8.80 -22.07
C ILE A 240 10.63 9.01 -22.23
N ASN A 241 9.92 7.96 -22.63
CA ASN A 241 8.47 7.93 -22.76
C ASN A 241 7.85 7.13 -21.60
N SER A 242 8.26 7.41 -20.38
CA SER A 242 7.74 6.77 -19.17
C SER A 242 7.47 7.78 -18.06
N CYS A 243 6.90 7.33 -16.96
CA CYS A 243 6.55 8.15 -15.82
C CYS A 243 5.82 9.44 -16.22
N SER A 244 6.16 10.56 -15.61
CA SER A 244 5.47 11.83 -15.86
C SER A 244 5.74 12.48 -17.22
N ALA A 245 6.59 11.89 -18.06
CA ALA A 245 6.79 12.39 -19.43
C ALA A 245 5.56 12.17 -20.32
N VAL A 246 4.79 11.09 -20.06
CA VAL A 246 3.66 10.66 -20.90
C VAL A 246 2.39 10.32 -20.13
N ASP A 247 2.49 10.16 -18.81
CA ASP A 247 1.37 9.85 -17.91
C ASP A 247 1.35 10.87 -16.75
N SER A 248 0.35 10.83 -15.92
CA SER A 248 0.28 11.66 -14.70
C SER A 248 0.15 10.78 -13.46
N GLY A 249 0.84 11.18 -12.39
CA GLY A 249 0.71 10.58 -11.07
C GLY A 249 -0.23 11.38 -10.17
N VAL A 250 -1.03 10.67 -9.39
CA VAL A 250 -1.85 11.26 -8.33
C VAL A 250 -1.83 10.33 -7.13
N THR A 251 -1.76 10.89 -5.92
CA THR A 251 -1.88 10.13 -4.68
C THR A 251 -3.15 9.29 -4.64
N GLY A 252 -3.04 8.07 -4.11
CA GLY A 252 -4.18 7.18 -3.86
C GLY A 252 -4.79 6.51 -5.09
N ARG A 253 -4.16 6.58 -6.27
CA ARG A 253 -4.67 5.94 -7.50
C ARG A 253 -4.24 4.49 -7.69
N LYS A 254 -3.45 3.91 -6.77
CA LYS A 254 -2.94 2.53 -6.87
C LYS A 254 -3.35 1.63 -5.70
N LEU A 255 -4.48 1.93 -5.04
CA LEU A 255 -4.96 1.14 -3.89
C LEU A 255 -5.15 -0.34 -4.24
N VAL A 256 -5.66 -0.66 -5.43
CA VAL A 256 -5.78 -2.06 -5.90
C VAL A 256 -4.44 -2.77 -5.86
N VAL A 257 -3.40 -2.11 -6.40
CA VAL A 257 -2.02 -2.64 -6.45
C VAL A 257 -1.40 -2.76 -5.06
N GLN A 258 -1.63 -1.76 -4.22
CA GLN A 258 -0.99 -1.65 -2.91
C GLN A 258 -1.57 -2.61 -1.87
N LEU A 259 -2.86 -2.99 -1.98
CA LEU A 259 -3.55 -3.74 -0.94
C LEU A 259 -3.63 -5.24 -1.25
N TYR A 260 -4.43 -5.65 -2.23
CA TYR A 260 -4.72 -7.07 -2.47
C TYR A 260 -4.68 -7.45 -3.97
N GLY A 261 -4.17 -6.57 -4.85
CA GLY A 261 -3.96 -6.85 -6.27
C GLY A 261 -5.22 -7.14 -7.08
N GLY A 262 -6.40 -6.67 -6.64
CA GLY A 262 -7.66 -6.94 -7.34
C GLY A 262 -8.22 -8.35 -7.12
N TYR A 263 -7.78 -9.05 -6.06
CA TYR A 263 -8.28 -10.40 -5.77
C TYR A 263 -9.80 -10.40 -5.52
N PRO A 264 -10.55 -11.36 -6.11
CA PRO A 264 -12.01 -11.44 -5.94
C PRO A 264 -12.43 -11.59 -4.47
N GLY A 265 -13.33 -10.71 -4.02
CA GLY A 265 -13.78 -10.64 -2.64
C GLY A 265 -12.94 -9.76 -1.71
N ALA A 266 -11.74 -9.34 -2.13
CA ALA A 266 -10.96 -8.35 -1.41
C ALA A 266 -11.41 -6.93 -1.79
N GLN A 267 -12.35 -6.40 -1.03
CA GLN A 267 -12.88 -5.05 -1.23
C GLN A 267 -11.85 -3.98 -0.79
N LEU A 268 -12.04 -2.77 -1.29
CA LEU A 268 -11.19 -1.62 -1.00
C LEU A 268 -12.03 -0.47 -0.46
N GLY A 269 -11.47 0.30 0.48
CA GLY A 269 -11.98 1.62 0.84
C GLY A 269 -11.66 2.65 -0.25
N GLY A 270 -12.27 3.84 -0.15
CA GLY A 270 -12.10 4.92 -1.12
C GLY A 270 -10.93 5.85 -0.84
N GLY A 271 -10.44 5.89 0.39
CA GLY A 271 -9.43 6.86 0.84
C GLY A 271 -7.99 6.41 0.59
N ALA A 272 -7.14 7.33 0.15
CA ALA A 272 -5.70 7.11 0.10
C ALA A 272 -5.13 6.94 1.52
N ILE A 273 -4.09 6.12 1.68
CA ILE A 273 -3.61 5.66 2.98
C ILE A 273 -2.33 6.37 3.42
N VAL A 274 -1.33 6.46 2.52
CA VAL A 274 0.03 6.91 2.86
C VAL A 274 0.23 8.42 2.82
N ASN A 275 -0.76 9.15 2.38
CA ASN A 275 -0.74 10.60 2.24
C ASN A 275 -1.40 11.34 3.43
N LYS A 276 -1.71 10.61 4.50
CA LYS A 276 -2.44 11.12 5.68
C LYS A 276 -1.78 10.68 6.97
N THR A 277 -1.86 11.51 7.99
CA THR A 277 -1.52 11.14 9.37
C THR A 277 -2.55 10.17 9.96
N PRO A 278 -2.17 9.33 10.94
CA PRO A 278 -2.95 8.13 11.29
C PRO A 278 -4.22 8.38 12.12
N GLU A 279 -4.52 9.61 12.56
CA GLU A 279 -5.83 9.96 13.12
C GLU A 279 -6.94 9.89 12.07
N LYS A 280 -6.57 10.05 10.79
CA LYS A 280 -7.49 9.78 9.68
C LYS A 280 -7.60 8.26 9.49
N VAL A 281 -8.82 7.76 9.68
CA VAL A 281 -9.12 6.31 9.69
C VAL A 281 -8.84 5.61 8.37
N ASP A 282 -8.80 6.34 7.24
CA ASP A 282 -8.30 5.79 5.97
C ASP A 282 -6.89 5.21 6.11
N CYS A 283 -6.04 5.81 6.97
CA CYS A 283 -4.71 5.31 7.27
C CYS A 283 -4.75 4.20 8.33
N SER A 284 -5.12 4.53 9.56
CA SER A 284 -5.01 3.61 10.71
C SER A 284 -5.93 2.40 10.59
N ALA A 285 -7.17 2.58 10.13
CA ALA A 285 -8.12 1.47 10.04
C ALA A 285 -7.88 0.57 8.82
N ALA A 286 -7.13 0.99 7.79
CA ALA A 286 -6.67 0.08 6.75
C ALA A 286 -5.78 -1.01 7.35
N PHE A 287 -4.88 -0.65 8.25
CA PHE A 287 -4.03 -1.61 8.99
C PHE A 287 -4.85 -2.38 10.03
N GLY A 288 -5.78 -1.71 10.73
CA GLY A 288 -6.66 -2.34 11.72
C GLY A 288 -7.54 -3.43 11.13
N SER A 289 -8.20 -3.17 10.01
CA SER A 289 -9.07 -4.13 9.33
C SER A 289 -8.27 -5.33 8.77
N ARG A 290 -7.08 -5.08 8.21
CA ARG A 290 -6.16 -6.16 7.80
C ARG A 290 -5.72 -7.01 8.99
N TYR A 291 -5.35 -6.38 10.13
CA TYR A 291 -4.94 -7.08 11.34
C TYR A 291 -6.04 -8.00 11.88
N VAL A 292 -7.30 -7.55 11.89
CA VAL A 292 -8.46 -8.38 12.27
C VAL A 292 -8.62 -9.55 11.32
N ALA A 293 -8.71 -9.30 10.00
CA ALA A 293 -8.89 -10.35 8.99
C ALA A 293 -7.78 -11.41 9.08
N LYS A 294 -6.52 -10.96 9.23
CA LYS A 294 -5.37 -11.85 9.33
C LYS A 294 -5.43 -12.74 10.57
N ASN A 295 -5.80 -12.20 11.73
CA ASN A 295 -5.91 -12.98 12.96
C ASN A 295 -7.05 -14.00 12.89
N ILE A 296 -8.18 -13.69 12.23
CA ILE A 296 -9.29 -14.63 12.01
C ILE A 296 -8.82 -15.83 11.19
N VAL A 297 -8.14 -15.58 10.05
CA VAL A 297 -7.62 -16.65 9.20
C VAL A 297 -6.51 -17.42 9.90
N ALA A 298 -5.57 -16.75 10.55
CA ALA A 298 -4.49 -17.39 11.32
C ALA A 298 -5.01 -18.26 12.47
N ALA A 299 -6.15 -17.91 13.07
CA ALA A 299 -6.81 -18.73 14.08
C ALA A 299 -7.46 -19.99 13.48
N GLY A 300 -7.45 -20.14 12.16
CA GLY A 300 -8.12 -21.23 11.45
C GLY A 300 -9.64 -21.18 11.59
N LEU A 301 -10.20 -20.00 11.85
CA LEU A 301 -11.65 -19.78 11.94
C LEU A 301 -12.31 -19.75 10.56
N ALA A 302 -11.58 -19.36 9.54
CA ALA A 302 -11.98 -19.36 8.13
C ALA A 302 -10.74 -19.47 7.23
N THR A 303 -10.91 -19.87 5.96
CA THR A 303 -9.84 -19.84 4.96
C THR A 303 -9.73 -18.51 4.24
N LYS A 304 -10.82 -17.71 4.28
CA LYS A 304 -10.88 -16.35 3.75
C LYS A 304 -11.68 -15.47 4.70
N CYS A 305 -11.30 -14.22 4.83
CA CYS A 305 -12.02 -13.26 5.65
C CYS A 305 -11.90 -11.85 5.07
N SER A 306 -13.05 -11.20 4.84
CA SER A 306 -13.15 -9.77 4.61
C SER A 306 -13.73 -9.11 5.86
N VAL A 307 -13.17 -7.97 6.23
CA VAL A 307 -13.59 -7.14 7.36
C VAL A 307 -13.95 -5.77 6.83
N GLN A 308 -15.11 -5.24 7.20
CA GLN A 308 -15.48 -3.86 6.97
C GLN A 308 -15.57 -3.13 8.31
N LEU A 309 -14.93 -1.98 8.40
CA LEU A 309 -15.05 -1.05 9.53
C LEU A 309 -15.64 0.26 9.03
N ALA A 310 -16.68 0.77 9.70
CA ALA A 310 -17.24 2.08 9.40
C ALA A 310 -17.02 3.03 10.56
N TYR A 311 -16.61 4.27 10.25
CA TYR A 311 -16.38 5.33 11.24
C TYR A 311 -17.19 6.58 10.93
N ALA A 312 -17.51 7.31 12.00
CA ALA A 312 -18.05 8.66 11.92
C ALA A 312 -17.03 9.66 12.49
N ILE A 313 -16.89 10.81 11.86
CA ILE A 313 -15.98 11.87 12.30
C ILE A 313 -16.23 12.23 13.77
N GLY A 314 -15.18 12.36 14.56
CA GLY A 314 -15.23 12.70 15.98
C GLY A 314 -15.66 11.57 16.91
N ILE A 315 -15.97 10.37 16.39
CA ILE A 315 -16.30 9.18 17.19
C ILE A 315 -15.12 8.20 17.15
N ALA A 316 -14.66 7.76 18.33
CA ALA A 316 -13.49 6.89 18.41
C ALA A 316 -13.78 5.44 18.02
N GLN A 317 -14.91 4.88 18.49
CA GLN A 317 -15.27 3.50 18.17
C GLN A 317 -15.84 3.38 16.76
N PRO A 318 -15.56 2.29 16.01
CA PRO A 318 -16.26 2.03 14.76
C PRO A 318 -17.75 1.91 15.02
N ILE A 319 -18.57 2.60 14.21
CA ILE A 319 -20.04 2.54 14.29
C ILE A 319 -20.60 1.23 13.74
N SER A 320 -19.82 0.50 12.93
CA SER A 320 -20.16 -0.81 12.41
C SER A 320 -18.91 -1.67 12.18
N VAL A 321 -19.03 -2.95 12.49
CA VAL A 321 -18.04 -4.00 12.16
C VAL A 321 -18.78 -5.11 11.43
N TYR A 322 -18.41 -5.36 10.18
CA TYR A 322 -18.97 -6.45 9.37
C TYR A 322 -17.87 -7.45 9.01
N ILE A 323 -18.19 -8.73 9.12
CA ILE A 323 -17.33 -9.86 8.79
C ILE A 323 -17.98 -10.66 7.68
N ASN A 324 -17.18 -11.10 6.71
CA ASN A 324 -17.59 -12.07 5.70
C ASN A 324 -16.49 -13.11 5.53
N THR A 325 -16.79 -14.35 5.87
CA THR A 325 -15.87 -15.50 5.71
C THR A 325 -16.10 -16.29 4.43
N PHE A 326 -16.95 -15.81 3.52
CA PHE A 326 -17.24 -16.46 2.22
C PHE A 326 -17.65 -17.94 2.37
N ASP A 327 -18.52 -18.21 3.32
CA ASP A 327 -19.00 -19.57 3.67
C ASP A 327 -17.88 -20.55 4.08
N THR A 328 -16.67 -20.04 4.41
CA THR A 328 -15.57 -20.88 4.90
C THR A 328 -15.43 -20.88 6.42
N GLY A 329 -16.30 -20.15 7.11
CA GLY A 329 -16.27 -19.98 8.57
C GLY A 329 -16.59 -21.25 9.34
N LYS A 330 -15.82 -21.54 10.39
CA LYS A 330 -16.14 -22.62 11.36
C LYS A 330 -17.24 -22.23 12.34
N VAL A 331 -17.49 -20.94 12.48
CA VAL A 331 -18.60 -20.35 13.23
C VAL A 331 -19.21 -19.25 12.38
N SER A 332 -20.44 -18.83 12.68
CA SER A 332 -21.12 -17.80 11.87
C SER A 332 -20.38 -16.44 11.92
N ASP A 333 -20.50 -15.65 10.87
CA ASP A 333 -19.88 -14.34 10.74
C ASP A 333 -20.35 -13.37 11.84
N GLU A 334 -21.64 -13.44 12.22
CA GLU A 334 -22.21 -12.64 13.32
C GLU A 334 -21.57 -12.98 14.67
N LYS A 335 -21.29 -14.27 14.90
CA LYS A 335 -20.62 -14.71 16.13
C LYS A 335 -19.18 -14.22 16.17
N ILE A 336 -18.47 -14.24 15.04
CA ILE A 336 -17.11 -13.66 14.95
C ILE A 336 -17.20 -12.15 15.19
N ALA A 337 -18.09 -11.43 14.50
CA ALA A 337 -18.24 -9.98 14.64
C ALA A 337 -18.52 -9.54 16.09
N SER A 338 -19.33 -10.31 16.84
CA SER A 338 -19.73 -9.99 18.22
C SER A 338 -18.56 -9.94 19.23
N VAL A 339 -17.42 -10.51 18.91
CA VAL A 339 -16.24 -10.54 19.79
C VAL A 339 -15.13 -9.57 19.37
N ILE A 340 -15.20 -9.00 18.15
CA ILE A 340 -14.11 -8.20 17.58
C ILE A 340 -13.78 -7.00 18.47
N ASN A 341 -14.75 -6.15 18.80
CA ASN A 341 -14.52 -4.96 19.63
C ASN A 341 -14.09 -5.25 21.07
N LYS A 342 -14.21 -6.52 21.53
CA LYS A 342 -13.73 -6.95 22.85
C LYS A 342 -12.27 -7.39 22.82
N ILE A 343 -11.77 -7.83 21.65
CA ILE A 343 -10.44 -8.40 21.46
C ILE A 343 -9.48 -7.40 20.85
N PHE A 344 -9.99 -6.54 19.94
CA PHE A 344 -9.22 -5.57 19.20
C PHE A 344 -9.65 -4.14 19.60
N ASP A 345 -8.69 -3.33 19.99
CA ASP A 345 -8.92 -1.90 20.12
C ASP A 345 -8.83 -1.26 18.73
N LEU A 346 -9.98 -0.96 18.17
CA LEU A 346 -10.13 -0.38 16.83
C LEU A 346 -10.39 1.13 16.89
N THR A 347 -10.15 1.78 18.03
CA THR A 347 -10.12 3.24 18.10
C THR A 347 -8.90 3.79 17.36
N PRO A 348 -8.94 5.02 16.81
CA PRO A 348 -7.76 5.65 16.23
C PRO A 348 -6.56 5.62 17.17
N GLU A 349 -6.76 5.99 18.44
CA GLU A 349 -5.71 5.96 19.46
C GLU A 349 -5.13 4.55 19.69
N GLY A 350 -6.00 3.54 19.80
CA GLY A 350 -5.60 2.14 19.98
C GLY A 350 -4.76 1.63 18.82
N MET A 351 -5.19 1.91 17.58
CA MET A 351 -4.48 1.52 16.37
C MET A 351 -3.14 2.27 16.22
N ILE A 352 -3.12 3.58 16.50
CA ILE A 352 -1.89 4.39 16.45
C ILE A 352 -0.84 3.82 17.41
N LYS A 353 -1.22 3.54 18.66
CA LYS A 353 -0.34 2.96 19.68
C LYS A 353 0.09 1.54 19.33
N LYS A 354 -0.87 0.67 18.98
CA LYS A 354 -0.61 -0.75 18.70
C LYS A 354 0.32 -0.95 17.53
N PHE A 355 0.18 -0.13 16.49
CA PHE A 355 0.92 -0.27 15.25
C PHE A 355 2.12 0.67 15.15
N ASP A 356 2.36 1.49 16.18
CA ASP A 356 3.45 2.48 16.20
C ASP A 356 3.42 3.38 14.95
N LEU A 357 2.22 3.94 14.67
CA LEU A 357 1.99 4.71 13.45
C LEU A 357 2.54 6.13 13.49
N LEU A 358 3.08 6.59 14.61
CA LEU A 358 3.80 7.86 14.70
C LEU A 358 5.29 7.72 14.34
N ASN A 359 5.75 6.53 13.99
CA ASN A 359 7.10 6.28 13.54
C ASN A 359 7.24 6.62 12.05
N GLY A 360 7.85 7.75 11.72
CA GLY A 360 7.99 8.25 10.35
C GLY A 360 8.72 7.27 9.40
N GLU A 361 9.68 6.49 9.89
CA GLU A 361 10.39 5.53 9.05
C GLU A 361 9.49 4.42 8.48
N ARG A 362 8.36 4.13 9.13
CA ARG A 362 7.35 3.22 8.56
C ARG A 362 6.71 3.80 7.33
N PHE A 363 6.35 5.09 7.36
CA PHE A 363 5.71 5.77 6.23
C PHE A 363 6.58 5.76 4.97
N ARG A 364 7.91 5.92 5.10
CA ARG A 364 8.84 5.90 3.95
C ARG A 364 8.72 4.64 3.08
N LYS A 365 8.44 3.50 3.69
CA LYS A 365 8.40 2.20 3.02
C LYS A 365 7.00 1.79 2.57
N LEU A 366 5.96 2.37 3.18
CA LEU A 366 4.57 1.94 2.98
C LEU A 366 4.13 1.86 1.51
N PRO A 367 4.40 2.86 0.63
CA PRO A 367 3.88 2.83 -0.74
C PRO A 367 4.16 1.54 -1.52
N MET A 368 5.20 0.79 -1.10
CA MET A 368 5.62 -0.44 -1.76
C MET A 368 5.49 -1.70 -0.90
N THR A 369 5.18 -1.59 0.38
CA THR A 369 5.29 -2.74 1.29
C THR A 369 4.00 -3.12 1.99
N PHE A 370 3.12 -2.19 2.28
CA PHE A 370 1.84 -2.36 3.00
C PHE A 370 1.72 -3.64 3.85
N PHE A 371 1.20 -4.73 3.25
CA PHE A 371 0.93 -6.01 3.92
C PHE A 371 1.96 -7.11 3.59
N LEU A 372 2.95 -6.80 2.76
CA LEU A 372 3.97 -7.76 2.30
C LEU A 372 5.17 -7.87 3.25
N ASP A 373 5.36 -6.88 4.12
CA ASP A 373 6.42 -6.90 5.13
C ASP A 373 5.88 -7.44 6.46
N MET A 374 6.16 -8.71 6.73
CA MET A 374 5.70 -9.42 7.93
C MET A 374 6.28 -8.86 9.24
N SER A 375 7.24 -7.95 9.18
CA SER A 375 7.80 -7.28 10.35
C SER A 375 6.87 -6.21 10.92
N TYR A 376 5.92 -5.73 10.14
CA TYR A 376 4.99 -4.70 10.58
C TYR A 376 4.08 -5.18 11.72
N PRO A 377 3.72 -4.30 12.68
CA PRO A 377 2.88 -4.69 13.84
C PRO A 377 1.48 -5.20 13.45
N TRP A 378 0.88 -4.67 12.38
CA TRP A 378 -0.43 -5.12 11.88
C TRP A 378 -0.38 -6.46 11.16
N GLU A 379 0.82 -6.99 10.85
CA GLU A 379 1.00 -8.33 10.30
C GLU A 379 1.18 -9.40 11.39
N LYS A 380 1.15 -9.03 12.68
CA LYS A 380 1.21 -9.98 13.78
C LYS A 380 -0.10 -10.79 13.92
N THR A 381 0.05 -12.02 14.38
CA THR A 381 -1.07 -12.95 14.66
C THR A 381 -1.22 -13.23 16.14
N ASP A 382 -0.99 -12.22 16.97
CA ASP A 382 -0.93 -12.29 18.42
C ASP A 382 -2.31 -12.40 19.10
N LYS A 383 -3.41 -12.24 18.33
CA LYS A 383 -4.80 -12.37 18.83
C LYS A 383 -5.43 -13.76 18.61
N VAL A 384 -4.70 -14.69 18.02
CA VAL A 384 -5.19 -16.05 17.70
C VAL A 384 -5.72 -16.79 18.95
N LYS A 385 -4.98 -16.75 20.05
CA LYS A 385 -5.39 -17.44 21.30
C LYS A 385 -6.66 -16.83 21.90
N GLU A 386 -6.78 -15.51 21.89
CA GLU A 386 -7.95 -14.79 22.40
C GLU A 386 -9.19 -15.08 21.55
N LEU A 387 -9.07 -15.07 20.22
CA LEU A 387 -10.15 -15.42 19.30
C LEU A 387 -10.64 -16.85 19.51
N LYS A 388 -9.73 -17.84 19.56
CA LYS A 388 -10.10 -19.23 19.79
C LYS A 388 -10.83 -19.42 21.12
N LYS A 389 -10.35 -18.77 22.21
CA LYS A 389 -10.99 -18.82 23.52
C LYS A 389 -12.38 -18.19 23.50
N ALA A 390 -12.54 -17.01 22.92
CA ALA A 390 -13.80 -16.27 22.90
C ALA A 390 -14.89 -17.00 22.08
N LEU A 391 -14.48 -17.72 21.03
CA LEU A 391 -15.38 -18.43 20.15
C LEU A 391 -15.53 -19.94 20.47
N ALA A 392 -14.86 -20.40 21.54
CA ALA A 392 -14.84 -21.80 21.99
C ALA A 392 -14.42 -22.79 20.87
N VAL A 393 -13.46 -22.39 20.02
CA VAL A 393 -12.89 -23.20 18.94
C VAL A 393 -11.50 -23.72 19.36
N LYS A 394 -11.27 -25.04 19.16
CA LYS A 394 -10.01 -25.71 19.50
C LYS A 394 -8.88 -25.39 18.50
#